data_f66aa8496cd69c51383bb077df18c245
#
_entry.id   f66aa8496cd69c51383bb077df18c245
#
_cell.length_a   1.000
_cell.length_b   1.000
_cell.length_c   1.000
_cell.angle_alpha   90.00
_cell.angle_beta   90.00
_cell.angle_gamma   90.00
#
_symmetry.space_group_name_H-M   'P 1'
#
loop_
_entity.id
_entity.type
_entity.pdbx_description
1 polymer ?
#
loop_
_entity_poly.entity_id
_entity_poly.type
_entity_poly.pdbx_seq_one_letter_code
_entity_poly.pdbx_strand_id
1 'polypeptide(L)'
;MCDSQVAASDYSDYMVLNYIWIAFFVIAFIFALIGLAMGDTTIFQKIVDSTFDSSKNAFEISLGLTGVLALWLGIMKIGEKAGVVNVLARALSPVFTRLFPDIPKNHPVMGSIFMNIASNMLGLDNAATPTGLKAMQQMQELNTKKDTATNPMIMFLVLNTSGLTIIPTTILAFRASYGAAQPTDVFIPILMATLVATLAGIIITSLWQRINILQPVLLATLLGMCAFVGIIIWGFGQMDKDTMNTVTT
;
A
#
# COMPACT_ATOMS: atom_id res chain seq x y z
N MET A 1 29.67 21.30 -6.52
CA MET A 1 29.94 20.35 -5.40
C MET A 1 28.67 19.72 -4.80
N CYS A 2 27.46 20.13 -5.21
CA CYS A 2 26.19 19.59 -4.71
C CYS A 2 25.70 18.37 -5.52
N ASP A 3 26.13 18.22 -6.77
CA ASP A 3 25.63 17.16 -7.67
C ASP A 3 26.23 15.76 -7.41
N SER A 4 27.40 15.70 -6.77
CA SER A 4 28.08 14.42 -6.54
C SER A 4 27.51 13.63 -5.35
N GLN A 5 26.85 14.27 -4.39
CA GLN A 5 26.27 13.58 -3.23
C GLN A 5 24.87 13.02 -3.52
N VAL A 6 24.09 13.69 -4.38
CA VAL A 6 22.79 13.18 -4.84
C VAL A 6 22.99 11.93 -5.69
N ALA A 7 24.00 11.91 -6.56
CA ALA A 7 24.35 10.75 -7.38
C ALA A 7 24.81 9.54 -6.55
N ALA A 8 25.47 9.75 -5.40
CA ALA A 8 25.97 8.66 -4.56
C ALA A 8 24.85 8.00 -3.70
N SER A 9 23.82 8.73 -3.28
CA SER A 9 22.68 8.16 -2.56
C SER A 9 21.77 7.33 -3.48
N ASP A 10 21.56 7.80 -4.70
CA ASP A 10 20.82 7.07 -5.73
C ASP A 10 21.51 5.73 -6.09
N TYR A 11 22.84 5.71 -6.09
CA TYR A 11 23.61 4.51 -6.45
C TYR A 11 23.50 3.38 -5.39
N SER A 12 23.32 3.72 -4.10
CA SER A 12 23.24 2.72 -3.04
C SER A 12 21.90 1.98 -3.00
N ASP A 13 20.81 2.67 -3.31
CA ASP A 13 19.47 2.06 -3.30
C ASP A 13 19.24 1.12 -4.49
N TYR A 14 19.81 1.42 -5.65
CA TYR A 14 19.83 0.50 -6.79
C TYR A 14 20.65 -0.77 -6.49
N MET A 15 21.67 -0.69 -5.65
CA MET A 15 22.53 -1.85 -5.33
C MET A 15 21.78 -2.92 -4.52
N VAL A 16 20.94 -2.54 -3.54
CA VAL A 16 20.21 -3.50 -2.71
C VAL A 16 19.23 -4.32 -3.55
N LEU A 17 18.46 -3.66 -4.41
CA LEU A 17 17.51 -4.34 -5.29
C LEU A 17 18.22 -5.27 -6.28
N ASN A 18 19.36 -4.85 -6.83
CA ASN A 18 20.16 -5.66 -7.72
C ASN A 18 20.70 -6.93 -7.02
N TYR A 19 21.16 -6.82 -5.77
CA TYR A 19 21.59 -7.98 -4.99
C TYR A 19 20.45 -8.96 -4.74
N ILE A 20 19.23 -8.47 -4.46
CA ILE A 20 18.05 -9.32 -4.28
C ILE A 20 17.75 -10.10 -5.58
N TRP A 21 17.75 -9.42 -6.74
CA TRP A 21 17.54 -10.07 -8.03
C TRP A 21 18.62 -11.10 -8.35
N ILE A 22 19.88 -10.75 -8.14
CA ILE A 22 21.00 -11.69 -8.34
C ILE A 22 20.84 -12.89 -7.40
N ALA A 23 20.47 -12.66 -6.14
CA ALA A 23 20.24 -13.74 -5.18
C ALA A 23 19.16 -14.71 -5.65
N PHE A 24 18.04 -14.24 -6.20
CA PHE A 24 16.99 -15.11 -6.75
C PHE A 24 17.51 -15.99 -7.89
N PHE A 25 18.27 -15.43 -8.83
CA PHE A 25 18.87 -16.20 -9.92
C PHE A 25 19.89 -17.23 -9.42
N VAL A 26 20.76 -16.83 -8.49
CA VAL A 26 21.77 -17.74 -7.90
C VAL A 26 21.10 -18.88 -7.13
N ILE A 27 20.08 -18.58 -6.32
CA ILE A 27 19.31 -19.59 -5.56
C ILE A 27 18.63 -20.56 -6.53
N ALA A 28 17.95 -20.06 -7.54
CA ALA A 28 17.30 -20.90 -8.55
C ALA A 28 18.31 -21.82 -9.25
N PHE A 29 19.48 -21.30 -9.61
CA PHE A 29 20.55 -22.08 -10.23
C PHE A 29 21.12 -23.16 -9.30
N ILE A 30 21.32 -22.84 -8.01
CA ILE A 30 21.78 -23.81 -7.01
C ILE A 30 20.75 -24.95 -6.87
N PHE A 31 19.46 -24.63 -6.78
CA PHE A 31 18.41 -25.66 -6.72
C PHE A 31 18.36 -26.52 -7.99
N ALA A 32 18.64 -25.92 -9.16
CA ALA A 32 18.74 -26.68 -10.42
C ALA A 32 19.91 -27.66 -10.38
N LEU A 33 21.08 -27.27 -9.88
CA LEU A 33 22.23 -28.16 -9.73
C LEU A 33 21.97 -29.29 -8.72
N ILE A 34 21.30 -28.98 -7.60
CA ILE A 34 20.90 -30.01 -6.62
C ILE A 34 19.94 -31.01 -7.26
N GLY A 35 18.93 -30.54 -8.01
CA GLY A 35 17.99 -31.40 -8.72
C GLY A 35 18.68 -32.31 -9.73
N LEU A 36 19.66 -31.76 -10.49
CA LEU A 36 20.48 -32.54 -11.41
C LEU A 36 21.30 -33.61 -10.67
N ALA A 37 21.92 -33.25 -9.55
CA ALA A 37 22.70 -34.19 -8.73
C ALA A 37 21.82 -35.31 -8.11
N MET A 38 20.52 -35.02 -7.87
CA MET A 38 19.53 -36.00 -7.42
C MET A 38 18.97 -36.87 -8.55
N GLY A 39 19.45 -36.68 -9.79
CA GLY A 39 19.11 -37.50 -10.95
C GLY A 39 18.01 -36.93 -11.86
N ASP A 40 17.49 -35.73 -11.60
CA ASP A 40 16.54 -35.06 -12.51
C ASP A 40 17.29 -34.39 -13.67
N THR A 41 17.51 -35.14 -14.74
CA THR A 41 18.17 -34.64 -15.97
C THR A 41 17.31 -33.64 -16.74
N THR A 42 16.01 -33.52 -16.40
CA THR A 42 15.07 -32.61 -17.09
C THR A 42 14.94 -31.25 -16.41
N ILE A 43 15.64 -31.02 -15.31
CA ILE A 43 15.45 -29.80 -14.49
C ILE A 43 15.69 -28.50 -15.27
N PHE A 44 16.72 -28.45 -16.13
CA PHE A 44 16.99 -27.26 -16.95
C PHE A 44 15.92 -27.04 -18.01
N GLN A 45 15.38 -28.12 -18.61
CA GLN A 45 14.26 -28.02 -19.54
C GLN A 45 13.04 -27.45 -18.82
N LYS A 46 12.71 -27.94 -17.62
CA LYS A 46 11.59 -27.43 -16.80
C LYS A 46 11.75 -25.94 -16.46
N ILE A 47 12.98 -25.47 -16.18
CA ILE A 47 13.24 -24.06 -15.92
C ILE A 47 12.96 -23.21 -17.15
N VAL A 48 13.44 -23.65 -18.32
CA VAL A 48 13.20 -22.94 -19.58
C VAL A 48 11.70 -22.90 -19.90
N ASP A 49 11.02 -24.04 -19.85
CA ASP A 49 9.58 -24.14 -20.10
C ASP A 49 8.79 -23.24 -19.13
N SER A 50 9.10 -23.30 -17.82
CA SER A 50 8.50 -22.46 -16.79
C SER A 50 8.73 -20.96 -17.04
N THR A 51 9.87 -20.58 -17.60
CA THR A 51 10.17 -19.18 -17.94
C THR A 51 9.27 -18.69 -19.08
N PHE A 52 9.09 -19.50 -20.12
CA PHE A 52 8.19 -19.18 -21.23
C PHE A 52 6.73 -19.16 -20.78
N ASP A 53 6.29 -20.13 -19.99
CA ASP A 53 4.94 -20.18 -19.44
C ASP A 53 4.65 -18.98 -18.53
N SER A 54 5.60 -18.59 -17.68
CA SER A 54 5.50 -17.39 -16.83
C SER A 54 5.39 -16.11 -17.66
N SER A 55 6.16 -16.01 -18.75
CA SER A 55 6.13 -14.86 -19.66
C SER A 55 4.77 -14.76 -20.37
N LYS A 56 4.24 -15.90 -20.84
CA LYS A 56 2.91 -15.96 -21.46
C LYS A 56 1.82 -15.58 -20.46
N ASN A 57 1.85 -16.15 -19.27
CA ASN A 57 0.90 -15.83 -18.20
C ASN A 57 0.94 -14.35 -17.83
N ALA A 58 2.13 -13.75 -17.72
CA ALA A 58 2.28 -12.32 -17.43
C ALA A 58 1.63 -11.45 -18.51
N PHE A 59 1.79 -11.82 -19.78
CA PHE A 59 1.14 -11.11 -20.90
C PHE A 59 -0.40 -11.25 -20.85
N GLU A 60 -0.91 -12.47 -20.64
CA GLU A 60 -2.36 -12.72 -20.56
C GLU A 60 -3.00 -11.97 -19.39
N ILE A 61 -2.35 -11.96 -18.22
CA ILE A 61 -2.77 -11.19 -17.05
C ILE A 61 -2.80 -9.69 -17.37
N SER A 62 -1.73 -9.17 -17.97
CA SER A 62 -1.62 -7.74 -18.32
C SER A 62 -2.74 -7.32 -19.27
N LEU A 63 -3.06 -8.16 -20.26
CA LEU A 63 -4.12 -7.91 -21.21
C LEU A 63 -5.50 -7.93 -20.51
N GLY A 64 -5.77 -8.96 -19.70
CA GLY A 64 -7.02 -9.10 -18.95
C GLY A 64 -7.27 -7.97 -17.96
N LEU A 65 -6.21 -7.52 -17.28
CA LEU A 65 -6.30 -6.41 -16.32
C LEU A 65 -6.51 -5.05 -16.99
N THR A 66 -6.00 -4.84 -18.21
CA THR A 66 -6.01 -3.53 -18.86
C THR A 66 -7.43 -2.97 -18.97
N GLY A 67 -8.42 -3.79 -19.39
CA GLY A 67 -9.80 -3.35 -19.51
C GLY A 67 -10.44 -3.00 -18.18
N VAL A 68 -10.31 -3.88 -17.19
CA VAL A 68 -10.91 -3.69 -15.86
C VAL A 68 -10.29 -2.49 -15.15
N LEU A 69 -8.95 -2.37 -15.16
CA LEU A 69 -8.25 -1.24 -14.56
C LEU A 69 -8.58 0.07 -15.27
N ALA A 70 -8.64 0.08 -16.61
CA ALA A 70 -9.01 1.27 -17.36
C ALA A 70 -10.42 1.78 -17.01
N LEU A 71 -11.40 0.86 -16.86
CA LEU A 71 -12.75 1.19 -16.43
C LEU A 71 -12.75 1.81 -15.02
N TRP A 72 -12.11 1.12 -14.05
CA TRP A 72 -12.05 1.58 -12.66
C TRP A 72 -11.30 2.91 -12.52
N LEU A 73 -10.14 3.05 -13.16
CA LEU A 73 -9.38 4.30 -13.16
C LEU A 73 -10.17 5.43 -13.80
N GLY A 74 -10.96 5.16 -14.86
CA GLY A 74 -11.85 6.13 -15.47
C GLY A 74 -12.92 6.62 -14.49
N ILE A 75 -13.63 5.72 -13.83
CA ILE A 75 -14.64 6.05 -12.81
C ILE A 75 -14.03 6.85 -11.66
N MET A 76 -12.89 6.39 -11.15
CA MET A 76 -12.18 7.06 -10.07
C MET A 76 -11.66 8.45 -10.47
N LYS A 77 -11.23 8.62 -11.73
CA LYS A 77 -10.82 9.93 -12.26
C LYS A 77 -11.97 10.92 -12.31
N ILE A 78 -13.18 10.45 -12.60
CA ILE A 78 -14.41 11.28 -12.49
C ILE A 78 -14.63 11.71 -11.03
N GLY A 79 -14.53 10.78 -10.08
CA GLY A 79 -14.64 11.07 -8.64
C GLY A 79 -13.58 12.07 -8.15
N GLU A 80 -12.33 11.93 -8.61
CA GLU A 80 -11.24 12.88 -8.32
C GLU A 80 -11.58 14.28 -8.83
N LYS A 81 -12.01 14.40 -10.10
CA LYS A 81 -12.43 15.69 -10.68
C LYS A 81 -13.67 16.27 -10.01
N ALA A 82 -14.58 15.43 -9.53
CA ALA A 82 -15.73 15.85 -8.73
C ALA A 82 -15.36 16.33 -7.30
N GLY A 83 -14.09 16.19 -6.91
CA GLY A 83 -13.58 16.69 -5.64
C GLY A 83 -13.74 15.71 -4.47
N VAL A 84 -14.07 14.43 -4.70
CA VAL A 84 -14.20 13.41 -3.66
C VAL A 84 -12.93 13.29 -2.82
N VAL A 85 -11.76 13.28 -3.49
CA VAL A 85 -10.44 13.24 -2.82
C VAL A 85 -10.24 14.45 -1.90
N ASN A 86 -10.67 15.66 -2.35
CA ASN A 86 -10.56 16.87 -1.55
C ASN A 86 -11.49 16.88 -0.31
N VAL A 87 -12.67 16.27 -0.44
CA VAL A 87 -13.60 16.11 0.70
C VAL A 87 -12.98 15.17 1.72
N LEU A 88 -12.47 14.02 1.28
CA LEU A 88 -11.82 13.04 2.14
C LEU A 88 -10.56 13.62 2.81
N ALA A 89 -9.71 14.33 2.05
CA ALA A 89 -8.53 15.00 2.58
C ALA A 89 -8.88 16.02 3.68
N ARG A 90 -9.95 16.79 3.50
CA ARG A 90 -10.46 17.72 4.53
C ARG A 90 -10.99 17.01 5.77
N ALA A 91 -11.71 15.93 5.59
CA ALA A 91 -12.21 15.13 6.70
C ALA A 91 -11.08 14.51 7.54
N LEU A 92 -10.00 14.09 6.90
CA LEU A 92 -8.83 13.51 7.55
C LEU A 92 -7.87 14.55 8.16
N SER A 93 -7.93 15.80 7.70
CA SER A 93 -7.03 16.89 8.12
C SER A 93 -6.87 17.02 9.64
N PRO A 94 -7.93 17.00 10.48
CA PRO A 94 -7.79 17.18 11.92
C PRO A 94 -7.01 16.05 12.61
N VAL A 95 -7.00 14.86 12.03
CA VAL A 95 -6.24 13.69 12.52
C VAL A 95 -4.78 13.82 12.12
N PHE A 96 -4.54 14.03 10.83
CA PHE A 96 -3.18 14.05 10.28
C PHE A 96 -2.36 15.24 10.75
N THR A 97 -2.96 16.40 10.97
CA THR A 97 -2.23 17.56 11.56
C THR A 97 -1.69 17.26 12.96
N ARG A 98 -2.23 16.27 13.65
CA ARG A 98 -1.74 15.83 14.98
C ARG A 98 -0.74 14.67 14.88
N LEU A 99 -0.79 13.89 13.81
CA LEU A 99 0.19 12.82 13.55
C LEU A 99 1.51 13.38 13.00
N PHE A 100 1.50 14.61 12.48
CA PHE A 100 2.67 15.27 11.92
C PHE A 100 2.99 16.58 12.66
N PRO A 101 3.28 16.55 13.99
CA PRO A 101 3.47 17.76 14.79
C PRO A 101 4.69 18.59 14.37
N ASP A 102 5.72 17.95 13.79
CA ASP A 102 6.96 18.60 13.37
C ASP A 102 6.83 19.37 12.04
N ILE A 103 5.69 19.23 11.35
CA ILE A 103 5.42 19.95 10.11
C ILE A 103 4.69 21.26 10.43
N PRO A 104 5.16 22.40 9.90
CA PRO A 104 4.46 23.68 10.05
C PRO A 104 3.03 23.59 9.49
N LYS A 105 2.03 24.09 10.25
CA LYS A 105 0.60 23.92 9.94
C LYS A 105 0.18 24.40 8.54
N ASN A 106 0.86 25.41 8.00
CA ASN A 106 0.55 25.99 6.69
C ASN A 106 1.51 25.53 5.60
N HIS A 107 2.34 24.52 5.86
CA HIS A 107 3.28 24.06 4.85
C HIS A 107 2.56 23.24 3.75
N PRO A 108 2.90 23.45 2.46
CA PRO A 108 2.26 22.74 1.33
C PRO A 108 2.34 21.22 1.40
N VAL A 109 3.34 20.67 2.10
CA VAL A 109 3.51 19.22 2.28
C VAL A 109 2.28 18.57 2.91
N MET A 110 1.57 19.25 3.82
CA MET A 110 0.36 18.72 4.43
C MET A 110 -0.70 18.40 3.37
N GLY A 111 -0.86 19.29 2.38
CA GLY A 111 -1.75 19.06 1.24
C GLY A 111 -1.34 17.83 0.42
N SER A 112 -0.05 17.65 0.15
CA SER A 112 0.47 16.49 -0.57
C SER A 112 0.27 15.19 0.20
N ILE A 113 0.49 15.19 1.53
CA ILE A 113 0.22 14.05 2.42
C ILE A 113 -1.27 13.68 2.38
N PHE A 114 -2.17 14.65 2.55
CA PHE A 114 -3.62 14.39 2.56
C PHE A 114 -4.10 13.83 1.22
N MET A 115 -3.63 14.40 0.11
CA MET A 115 -3.98 13.92 -1.22
C MET A 115 -3.46 12.50 -1.48
N ASN A 116 -2.23 12.19 -1.06
CA ASN A 116 -1.68 10.85 -1.18
C ASN A 116 -2.50 9.82 -0.39
N ILE A 117 -2.75 10.08 0.89
CA ILE A 117 -3.48 9.14 1.75
C ILE A 117 -4.93 8.98 1.29
N ALA A 118 -5.61 10.09 0.94
CA ALA A 118 -6.97 10.02 0.41
C ALA A 118 -7.04 9.22 -0.91
N SER A 119 -6.06 9.39 -1.78
CA SER A 119 -5.96 8.63 -3.04
C SER A 119 -5.74 7.13 -2.78
N ASN A 120 -4.85 6.78 -1.85
CA ASN A 120 -4.62 5.38 -1.44
C ASN A 120 -5.88 4.75 -0.85
N MET A 121 -6.62 5.47 0.02
CA MET A 121 -7.87 4.98 0.59
C MET A 121 -8.93 4.66 -0.48
N LEU A 122 -8.91 5.39 -1.59
CA LEU A 122 -9.82 5.20 -2.71
C LEU A 122 -9.28 4.22 -3.79
N GLY A 123 -8.09 3.67 -3.61
CA GLY A 123 -7.46 2.78 -4.59
C GLY A 123 -7.02 3.50 -5.87
N LEU A 124 -6.64 4.78 -5.76
CA LEU A 124 -6.17 5.62 -6.86
C LEU A 124 -4.63 5.60 -6.94
N ASP A 125 -4.04 4.45 -7.20
CA ASP A 125 -2.58 4.23 -7.19
C ASP A 125 -1.83 5.23 -8.11
N ASN A 126 -2.41 5.52 -9.28
CA ASN A 126 -1.83 6.47 -10.24
C ASN A 126 -1.80 7.93 -9.74
N ALA A 127 -2.72 8.32 -8.87
CA ALA A 127 -2.74 9.64 -8.25
C ALA A 127 -1.94 9.66 -6.93
N ALA A 128 -1.93 8.54 -6.21
CA ALA A 128 -1.22 8.40 -4.95
C ALA A 128 0.29 8.48 -5.12
N THR A 129 0.87 7.78 -6.10
CA THR A 129 2.32 7.73 -6.31
C THR A 129 2.95 9.11 -6.52
N PRO A 130 2.54 9.96 -7.48
CA PRO A 130 3.16 11.27 -7.68
C PRO A 130 2.93 12.21 -6.49
N THR A 131 1.79 12.13 -5.80
CA THR A 131 1.54 12.95 -4.60
C THR A 131 2.37 12.49 -3.42
N GLY A 132 2.63 11.19 -3.29
CA GLY A 132 3.52 10.62 -2.28
C GLY A 132 4.97 11.02 -2.48
N LEU A 133 5.48 10.90 -3.70
CA LEU A 133 6.83 11.37 -4.04
C LEU A 133 6.99 12.87 -3.78
N LYS A 134 6.00 13.68 -4.16
CA LYS A 134 6.00 15.11 -3.87
C LYS A 134 6.00 15.40 -2.37
N ALA A 135 5.21 14.66 -1.57
CA ALA A 135 5.20 14.81 -0.12
C ALA A 135 6.59 14.49 0.47
N MET A 136 7.23 13.41 0.04
CA MET A 136 8.58 13.05 0.50
C MET A 136 9.62 14.09 0.12
N GLN A 137 9.60 14.62 -1.12
CA GLN A 137 10.50 15.70 -1.54
C GLN A 137 10.32 16.95 -0.67
N GLN A 138 9.08 17.37 -0.44
CA GLN A 138 8.78 18.53 0.41
C GLN A 138 9.18 18.32 1.87
N MET A 139 9.05 17.08 2.41
CA MET A 139 9.58 16.75 3.74
C MET A 139 11.10 16.76 3.76
N GLN A 140 11.75 16.34 2.67
CA GLN A 140 13.21 16.37 2.55
C GLN A 140 13.77 17.80 2.49
N GLU A 141 13.00 18.75 1.95
CA GLU A 141 13.36 20.19 2.00
C GLU A 141 13.42 20.71 3.44
N LEU A 142 12.47 20.27 4.28
CA LEU A 142 12.42 20.60 5.71
C LEU A 142 13.46 19.85 6.55
N ASN A 143 14.04 18.79 6.02
CA ASN A 143 14.97 17.94 6.73
C ASN A 143 16.35 18.60 6.88
N THR A 144 16.81 18.73 8.10
CA THR A 144 18.14 19.30 8.43
C THR A 144 19.28 18.29 8.23
N LYS A 145 18.96 16.96 8.35
CA LYS A 145 19.93 15.86 8.16
C LYS A 145 19.52 15.07 6.93
N LYS A 146 20.13 15.39 5.80
CA LYS A 146 19.71 14.86 4.48
C LYS A 146 19.87 13.34 4.30
N ASP A 147 20.67 12.72 5.11
CA ASP A 147 20.98 11.28 5.12
C ASP A 147 20.13 10.46 6.10
N THR A 148 19.26 11.12 6.87
CA THR A 148 18.46 10.46 7.92
C THR A 148 16.99 10.84 7.78
N ALA A 149 16.10 9.85 7.79
CA ALA A 149 14.66 10.08 7.73
C ALA A 149 14.15 10.80 9.00
N THR A 150 13.32 11.82 8.82
CA THR A 150 12.66 12.53 9.92
C THR A 150 11.44 11.78 10.45
N ASN A 151 10.99 12.12 11.66
CA ASN A 151 9.75 11.55 12.22
C ASN A 151 8.53 11.66 11.28
N PRO A 152 8.26 12.82 10.63
CA PRO A 152 7.19 12.90 9.64
C PRO A 152 7.36 11.93 8.46
N MET A 153 8.58 11.76 7.94
CA MET A 153 8.83 10.82 6.85
C MET A 153 8.54 9.38 7.29
N ILE A 154 8.97 8.98 8.49
CA ILE A 154 8.73 7.65 9.05
C ILE A 154 7.22 7.42 9.23
N MET A 155 6.49 8.36 9.84
CA MET A 155 5.04 8.28 10.01
C MET A 155 4.33 8.16 8.66
N PHE A 156 4.74 8.96 7.67
CA PHE A 156 4.17 8.93 6.32
C PHE A 156 4.38 7.58 5.63
N LEU A 157 5.59 7.01 5.74
CA LEU A 157 5.89 5.69 5.20
C LEU A 157 5.08 4.58 5.89
N VAL A 158 4.93 4.65 7.22
CA VAL A 158 4.13 3.68 7.97
C VAL A 158 2.67 3.71 7.53
N LEU A 159 2.09 4.91 7.36
CA LEU A 159 0.71 5.07 6.89
C LEU A 159 0.52 4.55 5.46
N ASN A 160 1.49 4.76 4.58
CA ASN A 160 1.45 4.22 3.22
C ASN A 160 1.62 2.69 3.20
N THR A 161 2.52 2.15 4.03
CA THR A 161 2.79 0.70 4.10
C THR A 161 1.62 -0.06 4.74
N SER A 162 0.99 0.50 5.77
CA SER A 162 -0.23 -0.08 6.37
C SER A 162 -1.45 -0.01 5.45
N GLY A 163 -1.45 0.95 4.54
CA GLY A 163 -2.29 1.01 3.34
C GLY A 163 -3.79 0.90 3.60
N LEU A 164 -4.35 1.73 4.51
CA LEU A 164 -5.81 1.74 4.72
C LEU A 164 -6.53 1.91 3.38
N THR A 165 -7.23 0.87 2.97
CA THR A 165 -7.91 0.80 1.68
C THR A 165 -9.41 0.65 1.90
N ILE A 166 -10.18 1.65 1.45
CA ILE A 166 -11.65 1.61 1.47
C ILE A 166 -12.16 0.85 0.25
N ILE A 167 -11.55 1.06 -0.91
CA ILE A 167 -11.95 0.41 -2.16
C ILE A 167 -10.74 -0.31 -2.76
N PRO A 168 -10.59 -1.64 -2.56
CA PRO A 168 -9.44 -2.40 -3.04
C PRO A 168 -9.56 -2.75 -4.54
N THR A 169 -9.62 -1.74 -5.40
CA THR A 169 -9.90 -1.88 -6.84
C THR A 169 -8.96 -2.86 -7.54
N THR A 170 -7.67 -2.78 -7.26
CA THR A 170 -6.63 -3.62 -7.86
C THR A 170 -6.84 -5.09 -7.54
N ILE A 171 -7.12 -5.43 -6.27
CA ILE A 171 -7.34 -6.83 -5.85
C ILE A 171 -8.63 -7.38 -6.44
N LEU A 172 -9.70 -6.58 -6.46
CA LEU A 172 -10.96 -6.99 -7.07
C LEU A 172 -10.79 -7.24 -8.58
N ALA A 173 -10.03 -6.39 -9.27
CA ALA A 173 -9.71 -6.54 -10.69
C ALA A 173 -8.91 -7.83 -10.95
N PHE A 174 -7.89 -8.12 -10.15
CA PHE A 174 -7.14 -9.38 -10.25
C PHE A 174 -8.04 -10.60 -10.06
N ARG A 175 -8.85 -10.62 -9.02
CA ARG A 175 -9.77 -11.73 -8.76
C ARG A 175 -10.76 -11.95 -9.89
N ALA A 176 -11.33 -10.86 -10.44
CA ALA A 176 -12.21 -10.92 -11.60
C ALA A 176 -11.48 -11.48 -12.84
N SER A 177 -10.26 -11.05 -13.11
CA SER A 177 -9.45 -11.51 -14.25
C SER A 177 -9.07 -13.00 -14.16
N TYR A 178 -8.87 -13.50 -12.94
CA TYR A 178 -8.62 -14.93 -12.71
C TYR A 178 -9.88 -15.78 -12.60
N GLY A 179 -11.05 -15.23 -12.93
CA GLY A 179 -12.31 -15.96 -12.96
C GLY A 179 -12.82 -16.38 -11.58
N ALA A 180 -12.51 -15.63 -10.53
CA ALA A 180 -13.09 -15.90 -9.22
C ALA A 180 -14.62 -15.84 -9.29
N ALA A 181 -15.31 -16.83 -8.72
CA ALA A 181 -16.77 -16.88 -8.73
C ALA A 181 -17.40 -15.64 -8.07
N GLN A 182 -16.73 -15.11 -7.06
CA GLN A 182 -17.13 -13.91 -6.34
C GLN A 182 -15.91 -13.03 -6.08
N PRO A 183 -15.59 -12.10 -6.97
CA PRO A 183 -14.42 -11.22 -6.81
C PRO A 183 -14.50 -10.32 -5.57
N THR A 184 -15.71 -10.02 -5.09
CA THR A 184 -15.98 -9.04 -4.01
C THR A 184 -15.97 -9.64 -2.60
N ASP A 185 -15.92 -10.94 -2.42
CA ASP A 185 -15.95 -11.62 -1.11
C ASP A 185 -14.78 -11.22 -0.19
N VAL A 186 -13.67 -10.77 -0.75
CA VAL A 186 -12.49 -10.29 -0.02
C VAL A 186 -12.57 -8.83 0.45
N PHE A 187 -13.64 -8.11 0.09
CA PHE A 187 -13.78 -6.67 0.40
C PHE A 187 -13.71 -6.40 1.91
N ILE A 188 -14.56 -7.08 2.70
CA ILE A 188 -14.58 -6.92 4.16
C ILE A 188 -13.28 -7.41 4.81
N PRO A 189 -12.75 -8.60 4.50
CA PRO A 189 -11.45 -9.02 5.01
C PRO A 189 -10.31 -8.03 4.74
N ILE A 190 -10.23 -7.45 3.54
CA ILE A 190 -9.20 -6.47 3.19
C ILE A 190 -9.38 -5.18 4.02
N LEU A 191 -10.60 -4.66 4.08
CA LEU A 191 -10.91 -3.47 4.87
C LEU A 191 -10.51 -3.67 6.34
N MET A 192 -10.86 -4.81 6.92
CA MET A 192 -10.51 -5.14 8.31
C MET A 192 -9.01 -5.27 8.52
N ALA A 193 -8.32 -5.99 7.64
CA ALA A 193 -6.88 -6.20 7.74
C ALA A 193 -6.12 -4.86 7.63
N THR A 194 -6.48 -4.01 6.67
CA THR A 194 -5.84 -2.71 6.48
C THR A 194 -6.17 -1.72 7.59
N LEU A 195 -7.38 -1.76 8.16
CA LEU A 195 -7.75 -1.00 9.34
C LEU A 195 -6.91 -1.37 10.55
N VAL A 196 -6.80 -2.67 10.86
CA VAL A 196 -5.99 -3.17 11.98
C VAL A 196 -4.51 -2.85 11.78
N ALA A 197 -3.99 -3.04 10.57
CA ALA A 197 -2.61 -2.68 10.23
C ALA A 197 -2.34 -1.18 10.43
N THR A 198 -3.25 -0.32 9.99
CA THR A 198 -3.13 1.13 10.16
C THR A 198 -3.22 1.55 11.62
N LEU A 199 -4.15 0.96 12.39
CA LEU A 199 -4.25 1.17 13.84
C LEU A 199 -2.92 0.82 14.54
N ALA A 200 -2.40 -0.38 14.29
CA ALA A 200 -1.14 -0.83 14.86
C ALA A 200 0.02 0.11 14.45
N GLY A 201 0.10 0.46 13.17
CA GLY A 201 1.10 1.38 12.63
C GLY A 201 1.06 2.75 13.32
N ILE A 202 -0.10 3.36 13.43
CA ILE A 202 -0.28 4.67 14.10
C ILE A 202 0.12 4.57 15.57
N ILE A 203 -0.35 3.56 16.30
CA ILE A 203 -0.08 3.41 17.74
C ILE A 203 1.42 3.22 17.98
N ILE A 204 2.05 2.25 17.29
CA ILE A 204 3.47 1.93 17.49
C ILE A 204 4.35 3.12 17.13
N THR A 205 4.10 3.76 15.98
CA THR A 205 4.90 4.90 15.52
C THR A 205 4.70 6.11 16.41
N SER A 206 3.47 6.38 16.84
CA SER A 206 3.17 7.49 17.76
C SER A 206 3.84 7.31 19.11
N LEU A 207 3.86 6.08 19.66
CA LEU A 207 4.58 5.75 20.89
C LEU A 207 6.08 5.97 20.72
N TRP A 208 6.66 5.50 19.63
CA TRP A 208 8.08 5.68 19.33
C TRP A 208 8.46 7.15 19.17
N GLN A 209 7.64 7.91 18.47
CA GLN A 209 7.84 9.36 18.23
C GLN A 209 7.38 10.24 19.39
N ARG A 210 6.86 9.65 20.47
CA ARG A 210 6.32 10.35 21.64
C ARG A 210 5.20 11.34 21.30
N ILE A 211 4.41 11.04 20.26
CA ILE A 211 3.21 11.78 19.93
C ILE A 211 2.14 11.48 20.99
N ASN A 212 1.52 12.50 21.54
CA ASN A 212 0.48 12.32 22.54
C ASN A 212 -0.81 11.79 21.89
N ILE A 213 -0.99 10.46 21.93
CA ILE A 213 -2.19 9.77 21.43
C ILE A 213 -3.45 10.05 22.25
N LEU A 214 -3.31 10.54 23.48
CA LEU A 214 -4.44 10.90 24.35
C LEU A 214 -5.10 12.23 23.96
N GLN A 215 -4.59 12.93 22.95
CA GLN A 215 -5.28 14.08 22.41
C GLN A 215 -6.69 13.69 21.93
N PRO A 216 -7.72 14.48 22.26
CA PRO A 216 -9.12 14.06 22.08
C PRO A 216 -9.46 13.66 20.64
N VAL A 217 -8.85 14.31 19.65
CA VAL A 217 -9.09 13.96 18.23
C VAL A 217 -8.45 12.63 17.85
N LEU A 218 -7.18 12.39 18.25
CA LEU A 218 -6.51 11.12 17.96
C LEU A 218 -7.18 9.97 18.73
N LEU A 219 -7.47 10.19 20.00
CA LEU A 219 -8.15 9.21 20.84
C LEU A 219 -9.53 8.85 20.27
N ALA A 220 -10.34 9.86 19.90
CA ALA A 220 -11.65 9.63 19.30
C ALA A 220 -11.53 8.87 17.96
N THR A 221 -10.53 9.17 17.13
CA THR A 221 -10.30 8.46 15.87
C THR A 221 -9.91 7.01 16.11
N LEU A 222 -8.94 6.75 17.02
CA LEU A 222 -8.49 5.40 17.35
C LEU A 222 -9.63 4.57 17.96
N LEU A 223 -10.38 5.14 18.90
CA LEU A 223 -11.54 4.49 19.49
C LEU A 223 -12.65 4.24 18.45
N GLY A 224 -12.88 5.18 17.55
CA GLY A 224 -13.84 5.03 16.44
C GLY A 224 -13.44 3.89 15.50
N MET A 225 -12.16 3.79 15.14
CA MET A 225 -11.65 2.68 14.33
C MET A 225 -11.76 1.34 15.08
N CYS A 226 -11.40 1.29 16.36
CA CYS A 226 -11.56 0.09 17.18
C CYS A 226 -13.04 -0.33 17.32
N ALA A 227 -13.94 0.64 17.55
CA ALA A 227 -15.37 0.38 17.64
C ALA A 227 -15.93 -0.14 16.33
N PHE A 228 -15.52 0.43 15.20
CA PHE A 228 -15.93 -0.02 13.87
C PHE A 228 -15.48 -1.47 13.60
N VAL A 229 -14.22 -1.80 13.91
CA VAL A 229 -13.69 -3.16 13.85
C VAL A 229 -14.50 -4.09 14.75
N GLY A 230 -14.76 -3.68 16.01
CA GLY A 230 -15.52 -4.45 16.97
C GLY A 230 -16.96 -4.71 16.54
N ILE A 231 -17.64 -3.72 15.96
CA ILE A 231 -19.01 -3.86 15.43
C ILE A 231 -19.05 -4.87 14.27
N ILE A 232 -18.08 -4.80 13.36
CA ILE A 232 -18.01 -5.75 12.25
C ILE A 232 -17.76 -7.17 12.77
N ILE A 233 -16.77 -7.38 13.65
CA ILE A 233 -16.50 -8.70 14.23
C ILE A 233 -17.71 -9.23 14.99
N TRP A 234 -18.37 -8.39 15.80
CA TRP A 234 -19.57 -8.77 16.54
C TRP A 234 -20.71 -9.13 15.59
N GLY A 235 -20.94 -8.32 14.55
CA GLY A 235 -21.96 -8.56 13.53
C GLY A 235 -21.76 -9.92 12.84
N PHE A 236 -20.54 -10.21 12.36
CA PHE A 236 -20.21 -11.52 11.77
C PHE A 236 -20.31 -12.67 12.77
N GLY A 237 -19.98 -12.43 14.06
CA GLY A 237 -20.11 -13.44 15.11
C GLY A 237 -21.56 -13.83 15.45
N GLN A 238 -22.52 -12.98 15.12
CA GLN A 238 -23.96 -13.25 15.32
C GLN A 238 -24.64 -13.87 14.09
N MET A 239 -23.96 -13.90 12.95
CA MET A 239 -24.54 -14.42 11.71
C MET A 239 -24.42 -15.94 11.67
N ASP A 240 -25.54 -16.61 11.38
CA ASP A 240 -25.55 -18.04 11.09
C ASP A 240 -24.84 -18.32 9.75
N LYS A 241 -24.29 -19.54 9.58
CA LYS A 241 -23.49 -19.93 8.40
C LYS A 241 -24.22 -19.66 7.07
N ASP A 242 -25.54 -19.86 7.05
CA ASP A 242 -26.35 -19.64 5.84
C ASP A 242 -26.48 -18.14 5.52
N THR A 243 -26.64 -17.30 6.53
CA THR A 243 -26.69 -15.85 6.38
C THR A 243 -25.32 -15.28 6.02
N MET A 244 -24.25 -15.85 6.57
CA MET A 244 -22.88 -15.46 6.25
C MET A 244 -22.56 -15.72 4.77
N ASN A 245 -22.96 -16.86 4.24
CA ASN A 245 -22.82 -17.17 2.82
C ASN A 245 -23.60 -16.18 1.94
N THR A 246 -24.80 -15.77 2.33
CA THR A 246 -25.64 -14.82 1.56
C THR A 246 -25.10 -13.40 1.54
N VAL A 247 -24.41 -12.96 2.61
CA VAL A 247 -23.84 -11.60 2.72
C VAL A 247 -22.46 -11.52 2.06
N THR A 248 -21.75 -12.64 1.96
CA THR A 248 -20.43 -12.73 1.31
C THR A 248 -20.53 -13.14 -0.17
N THR A 249 -21.70 -13.51 -0.64
CA THR A 249 -22.02 -13.77 -2.05
C THR A 249 -22.67 -12.58 -2.73
#